data_8ad4cad91255a279310ff58cd0615015
#
_entry.id   8ad4cad91255a279310ff58cd0615015
#
_cell.length_a   1.000
_cell.length_b   1.000
_cell.length_c   1.000
_cell.angle_alpha   90.00
_cell.angle_beta   90.00
_cell.angle_gamma   90.00
#
_symmetry.space_group_name_H-M   'P 1'
#
loop_
_entity.id
_entity.type
_entity.pdbx_description
1 polymer ?
#
loop_
_entity_poly.entity_id
_entity_poly.type
_entity_poly.pdbx_seq_one_letter_code
_entity_poly.pdbx_strand_id
1 'polypeptide(L)'
;MAKPLSQRLSLWQRMSSSQGTYWLSGLFAVLLLVGCVKSPQETTNPAVAQTRLQLGLTYLAHNNLDAARQNLEKAVAIAPQDYRTQLGMALYEQRIGENRLAEQRYQHVLNMAPENGSVMNNYGAFLCSLGQYVAAQRQFSAAAQLPDYSQVADALENAGYCFFNAGQAEDARNLLSRALKYDPTKGSALLAEANKHFAAGKNEQARLLLDVYQHSLPASAESLWLQIRFAALAGHDGDKERYGNVLARSFPQSKQYQHFLANEY
;
A
#
# COMPACT_ATOMS: atom_id res chain seq x y z
N MET A 1 52.49 -10.99 64.41
CA MET A 1 52.46 -12.22 65.33
C MET A 1 51.80 -13.27 64.48
N ALA A 2 52.63 -14.12 63.91
CA ALA A 2 53.04 -15.43 64.31
C ALA A 2 51.93 -16.46 64.02
N LYS A 3 52.01 -17.15 62.87
CA LYS A 3 52.40 -18.58 62.63
C LYS A 3 51.96 -19.61 63.72
N PRO A 4 51.94 -20.90 63.44
CA PRO A 4 52.16 -21.72 62.23
C PRO A 4 51.31 -23.01 62.13
N LEU A 5 51.37 -23.68 61.01
CA LEU A 5 51.98 -24.99 60.65
C LEU A 5 51.44 -26.26 61.38
N SER A 6 51.06 -27.18 60.56
CA SER A 6 51.70 -28.44 60.23
C SER A 6 50.90 -29.71 60.52
N GLN A 7 50.95 -30.51 59.48
CA GLN A 7 51.36 -31.94 59.47
C GLN A 7 50.29 -32.95 59.91
N ARG A 8 50.09 -34.06 59.29
CA ARG A 8 50.83 -35.04 58.50
C ARG A 8 49.85 -36.08 57.99
N LEU A 9 49.97 -36.53 56.83
CA LEU A 9 50.53 -37.74 56.31
C LEU A 9 50.09 -39.08 56.95
N SER A 10 49.74 -39.95 55.99
CA SER A 10 49.93 -41.42 55.98
C SER A 10 48.77 -42.25 56.50
N LEU A 11 48.36 -43.30 55.93
CA LEU A 11 48.97 -44.48 55.33
C LEU A 11 47.84 -45.34 54.68
N TRP A 12 48.03 -45.77 53.49
CA TRP A 12 48.18 -47.12 53.02
C TRP A 12 47.10 -48.17 53.28
N GLN A 13 46.55 -48.59 52.22
CA GLN A 13 46.60 -49.95 51.63
C GLN A 13 45.65 -51.03 52.12
N ARG A 14 45.14 -51.60 51.10
CA ARG A 14 44.68 -53.00 50.90
C ARG A 14 43.18 -53.22 51.09
N MET A 15 42.53 -53.74 50.19
CA MET A 15 42.47 -54.94 49.43
C MET A 15 41.21 -54.92 48.61
N SER A 16 41.33 -55.13 47.36
CA SER A 16 41.23 -56.40 46.65
C SER A 16 39.82 -56.91 46.45
N SER A 17 39.57 -57.03 45.20
CA SER A 17 38.83 -58.06 44.49
C SER A 17 37.34 -57.84 44.25
N SER A 18 37.09 -57.97 42.99
CA SER A 18 35.88 -58.48 42.29
C SER A 18 34.61 -57.70 42.46
N GLN A 19 34.34 -57.00 41.43
CA GLN A 19 33.17 -57.20 40.59
C GLN A 19 33.20 -56.17 39.38
N GLY A 20 33.94 -56.61 38.40
CA GLY A 20 33.74 -56.05 37.08
C GLY A 20 32.43 -56.56 36.52
N THR A 21 31.89 -55.79 35.58
CA THR A 21 30.93 -56.21 34.58
C THR A 21 29.54 -55.49 34.52
N TYR A 22 29.24 -54.54 35.38
CA TYR A 22 27.93 -53.84 35.19
C TYR A 22 27.98 -52.35 34.86
N TRP A 23 29.12 -51.76 34.52
CA TRP A 23 29.25 -50.34 34.21
C TRP A 23 29.27 -49.99 32.73
N LEU A 24 29.24 -50.99 31.84
CA LEU A 24 29.26 -50.76 30.36
C LEU A 24 27.88 -50.76 29.71
N SER A 25 26.83 -51.15 30.42
CA SER A 25 25.47 -51.20 29.90
C SER A 25 24.66 -49.90 30.15
N GLY A 26 25.12 -49.04 31.04
CA GLY A 26 24.43 -47.77 31.37
C GLY A 26 24.80 -46.60 30.49
N LEU A 27 25.96 -46.64 29.85
CA LEU A 27 26.41 -45.53 28.98
C LEU A 27 25.86 -45.59 27.56
N PHE A 28 25.31 -46.72 27.13
CA PHE A 28 24.77 -46.87 25.76
C PHE A 28 23.30 -46.48 25.66
N ALA A 29 22.59 -46.35 26.78
CA ALA A 29 21.17 -45.99 26.79
C ALA A 29 20.91 -44.47 26.84
N VAL A 30 21.94 -43.65 27.18
CA VAL A 30 21.80 -42.18 27.25
C VAL A 30 22.09 -41.50 25.88
N LEU A 31 22.71 -42.21 24.94
CA LEU A 31 23.09 -41.65 23.62
C LEU A 31 21.98 -41.70 22.56
N LEU A 32 20.79 -42.25 22.88
CA LEU A 32 19.68 -42.37 21.93
C LEU A 32 18.55 -41.34 22.16
N LEU A 33 18.68 -40.40 23.08
CA LEU A 33 17.70 -39.33 23.30
C LEU A 33 18.14 -37.97 22.77
N VAL A 34 19.22 -37.88 22.01
CA VAL A 34 19.55 -36.70 21.19
C VAL A 34 18.89 -36.84 19.80
N GLY A 35 17.65 -37.31 19.79
CA GLY A 35 16.84 -37.42 18.63
C GLY A 35 15.90 -36.23 18.54
N CYS A 36 16.16 -35.36 17.56
CA CYS A 36 15.22 -34.37 17.02
C CYS A 36 14.77 -33.27 18.01
N VAL A 37 15.68 -32.48 18.53
CA VAL A 37 15.40 -31.05 18.54
C VAL A 37 15.50 -30.59 17.09
N LYS A 38 14.39 -30.74 16.33
CA LYS A 38 14.14 -29.83 15.20
C LYS A 38 14.14 -28.46 15.86
N SER A 39 15.26 -27.71 15.75
CA SER A 39 15.17 -26.26 15.78
C SER A 39 13.99 -25.90 14.88
N PRO A 40 13.08 -25.03 15.26
CA PRO A 40 12.21 -24.42 14.26
C PRO A 40 13.15 -23.64 13.36
N GLN A 41 13.63 -24.31 12.32
CA GLN A 41 14.02 -23.64 11.10
C GLN A 41 12.71 -23.04 10.65
N GLU A 42 12.43 -21.83 11.13
CA GLU A 42 11.44 -20.98 10.49
C GLU A 42 11.81 -21.02 9.02
N THR A 43 11.04 -21.82 8.31
CA THR A 43 11.28 -22.06 6.90
C THR A 43 11.15 -20.70 6.26
N THR A 44 12.27 -20.14 5.83
CA THR A 44 12.33 -19.00 4.91
C THR A 44 11.71 -19.46 3.60
N ASN A 45 10.42 -19.75 3.65
CA ASN A 45 9.65 -20.16 2.49
C ASN A 45 9.06 -18.89 1.85
N PRO A 46 9.62 -18.44 0.71
CA PRO A 46 9.15 -17.24 0.04
C PRO A 46 7.64 -17.27 -0.28
N ALA A 47 7.08 -18.45 -0.54
CA ALA A 47 5.66 -18.60 -0.81
C ALA A 47 4.80 -18.32 0.43
N VAL A 48 5.27 -18.69 1.63
CA VAL A 48 4.58 -18.36 2.88
C VAL A 48 4.67 -16.86 3.16
N ALA A 49 5.83 -16.24 2.93
CA ALA A 49 5.98 -14.78 3.06
C ALA A 49 5.03 -14.04 2.11
N GLN A 50 4.96 -14.47 0.85
CA GLN A 50 4.05 -13.89 -0.15
C GLN A 50 2.58 -14.04 0.25
N THR A 51 2.17 -15.20 0.76
CA THR A 51 0.80 -15.43 1.26
C THR A 51 0.49 -14.52 2.44
N ARG A 52 1.42 -14.38 3.39
CA ARG A 52 1.26 -13.48 4.54
C ARG A 52 1.18 -12.02 4.12
N LEU A 53 2.00 -11.61 3.16
CA LEU A 53 1.96 -10.26 2.58
C LEU A 53 0.58 -9.99 1.95
N GLN A 54 0.10 -10.89 1.09
CA GLN A 54 -1.20 -10.73 0.43
C GLN A 54 -2.37 -10.64 1.43
N LEU A 55 -2.37 -11.52 2.44
CA LEU A 55 -3.37 -11.46 3.52
C LEU A 55 -3.29 -10.14 4.29
N GLY A 56 -2.09 -9.71 4.64
CA GLY A 56 -1.87 -8.46 5.36
C GLY A 56 -2.38 -7.25 4.58
N LEU A 57 -2.07 -7.16 3.29
CA LEU A 57 -2.56 -6.10 2.41
C LEU A 57 -4.08 -6.14 2.23
N THR A 58 -4.66 -7.34 2.11
CA THR A 58 -6.12 -7.50 2.05
C THR A 58 -6.81 -7.01 3.33
N TYR A 59 -6.30 -7.39 4.50
CA TYR A 59 -6.83 -6.89 5.77
C TYR A 59 -6.66 -5.37 5.92
N LEU A 60 -5.54 -4.83 5.45
CA LEU A 60 -5.28 -3.38 5.44
C LEU A 60 -6.31 -2.63 4.58
N ALA A 61 -6.62 -3.15 3.40
CA ALA A 61 -7.64 -2.59 2.51
C ALA A 61 -9.03 -2.58 3.14
N HIS A 62 -9.36 -3.60 3.95
CA HIS A 62 -10.61 -3.69 4.70
C HIS A 62 -10.57 -3.00 6.08
N ASN A 63 -9.52 -2.23 6.36
CA ASN A 63 -9.31 -1.52 7.62
C ASN A 63 -9.31 -2.43 8.87
N ASN A 64 -8.99 -3.71 8.69
CA ASN A 64 -8.74 -4.64 9.81
C ASN A 64 -7.26 -4.55 10.20
N LEU A 65 -6.94 -3.54 10.99
CA LEU A 65 -5.56 -3.15 11.29
C LEU A 65 -4.79 -4.20 12.11
N ASP A 66 -5.47 -4.89 13.03
CA ASP A 66 -4.82 -5.93 13.86
C ASP A 66 -4.42 -7.15 13.02
N ALA A 67 -5.33 -7.64 12.18
CA ALA A 67 -5.04 -8.77 11.29
C ALA A 67 -4.00 -8.38 10.21
N ALA A 68 -4.05 -7.14 9.70
CA ALA A 68 -3.07 -6.61 8.78
C ALA A 68 -1.67 -6.64 9.41
N ARG A 69 -1.52 -6.06 10.60
CA ARG A 69 -0.28 -6.03 11.36
C ARG A 69 0.32 -7.42 11.54
N GLN A 70 -0.46 -8.35 12.11
CA GLN A 70 0.01 -9.70 12.39
C GLN A 70 0.53 -10.43 11.15
N ASN A 71 -0.13 -10.25 10.00
CA ASN A 71 0.28 -10.91 8.76
C ASN A 71 1.50 -10.22 8.13
N LEU A 72 1.55 -8.89 8.15
CA LEU A 72 2.69 -8.14 7.60
C LEU A 72 3.96 -8.33 8.43
N GLU A 73 3.87 -8.33 9.77
CA GLU A 73 5.00 -8.65 10.65
C GLU A 73 5.56 -10.05 10.37
N LYS A 74 4.67 -11.05 10.19
CA LYS A 74 5.08 -12.41 9.82
C LYS A 74 5.73 -12.46 8.43
N ALA A 75 5.20 -11.70 7.45
CA ALA A 75 5.80 -11.62 6.13
C ALA A 75 7.23 -11.06 6.19
N VAL A 76 7.44 -9.97 6.94
CA VAL A 76 8.76 -9.35 7.15
C VAL A 76 9.70 -10.30 7.90
N ALA A 77 9.22 -11.01 8.94
CA ALA A 77 10.04 -11.95 9.68
C ALA A 77 10.54 -13.12 8.81
N ILE A 78 9.70 -13.61 7.88
CA ILE A 78 10.06 -14.72 6.98
C ILE A 78 10.99 -14.24 5.85
N ALA A 79 10.74 -13.06 5.28
CA ALA A 79 11.48 -12.52 4.14
C ALA A 79 11.88 -11.05 4.36
N PRO A 80 12.81 -10.76 5.29
CA PRO A 80 13.18 -9.38 5.65
C PRO A 80 13.90 -8.64 4.51
N GLN A 81 14.51 -9.37 3.58
CA GLN A 81 15.22 -8.81 2.41
C GLN A 81 14.35 -8.73 1.15
N ASP A 82 13.08 -9.09 1.22
CA ASP A 82 12.13 -8.86 0.13
C ASP A 82 11.52 -7.46 0.29
N TYR A 83 11.84 -6.56 -0.65
CA TYR A 83 11.33 -5.18 -0.64
C TYR A 83 9.79 -5.11 -0.55
N ARG A 84 9.09 -6.13 -1.07
CA ARG A 84 7.62 -6.17 -1.08
C ARG A 84 7.04 -6.32 0.33
N THR A 85 7.67 -7.14 1.17
CA THR A 85 7.24 -7.30 2.58
C THR A 85 7.48 -6.01 3.36
N GLN A 86 8.61 -5.36 3.13
CA GLN A 86 8.95 -4.07 3.73
C GLN A 86 7.99 -2.96 3.24
N LEU A 87 7.66 -2.95 1.94
CA LEU A 87 6.68 -2.02 1.38
C LEU A 87 5.29 -2.21 1.98
N GLY A 88 4.85 -3.46 2.14
CA GLY A 88 3.59 -3.78 2.81
C GLY A 88 3.52 -3.23 4.23
N MET A 89 4.61 -3.32 4.97
CA MET A 89 4.70 -2.77 6.33
C MET A 89 4.74 -1.24 6.33
N ALA A 90 5.40 -0.59 5.34
CA ALA A 90 5.37 0.86 5.17
C ALA A 90 3.93 1.38 4.96
N LEU A 91 3.15 0.69 4.11
CA LEU A 91 1.73 1.00 3.88
C LEU A 91 0.89 0.86 5.16
N TYR A 92 1.17 -0.13 5.99
CA TYR A 92 0.51 -0.29 7.27
C TYR A 92 0.87 0.86 8.23
N GLU A 93 2.15 1.17 8.39
CA GLU A 93 2.64 2.26 9.25
C GLU A 93 2.05 3.61 8.82
N GLN A 94 1.97 3.87 7.52
CA GLN A 94 1.28 5.04 6.97
C GLN A 94 -0.21 5.05 7.36
N ARG A 95 -0.90 3.92 7.24
CA ARG A 95 -2.33 3.81 7.54
C ARG A 95 -2.66 4.11 9.00
N ILE A 96 -1.79 3.72 9.93
CA ILE A 96 -1.97 3.97 11.36
C ILE A 96 -1.41 5.33 11.82
N GLY A 97 -0.85 6.14 10.91
CA GLY A 97 -0.33 7.46 11.18
C GLY A 97 1.09 7.49 11.77
N GLU A 98 1.79 6.37 11.78
CA GLU A 98 3.20 6.28 12.21
C GLU A 98 4.13 6.83 11.12
N ASN A 99 3.94 8.11 10.78
CA ASN A 99 4.56 8.75 9.61
C ASN A 99 6.09 8.67 9.62
N ARG A 100 6.73 8.81 10.79
CA ARG A 100 8.20 8.71 10.89
C ARG A 100 8.70 7.31 10.57
N LEU A 101 8.03 6.27 11.05
CA LEU A 101 8.38 4.88 10.77
C LEU A 101 8.11 4.56 9.30
N ALA A 102 6.98 4.98 8.77
CA ALA A 102 6.61 4.82 7.37
C ALA A 102 7.67 5.45 6.45
N GLU A 103 8.10 6.69 6.72
CA GLU A 103 9.12 7.38 5.92
C GLU A 103 10.46 6.64 5.93
N GLN A 104 10.95 6.24 7.10
CA GLN A 104 12.18 5.46 7.23
C GLN A 104 12.10 4.15 6.45
N ARG A 105 10.96 3.49 6.51
CA ARG A 105 10.75 2.23 5.80
C ARG A 105 10.62 2.44 4.29
N TYR A 106 9.92 3.47 3.81
CA TYR A 106 9.88 3.81 2.38
C TYR A 106 11.28 4.11 1.82
N GLN A 107 12.10 4.87 2.55
CA GLN A 107 13.49 5.14 2.15
C GLN A 107 14.33 3.85 2.11
N HIS A 108 14.15 2.96 3.09
CA HIS A 108 14.80 1.66 3.09
C HIS A 108 14.37 0.81 1.88
N VAL A 109 13.07 0.74 1.59
CA VAL A 109 12.51 0.02 0.44
C VAL A 109 13.03 0.58 -0.88
N LEU A 110 13.12 1.90 -1.00
CA LEU A 110 13.67 2.55 -2.19
C LEU A 110 15.16 2.19 -2.41
N ASN A 111 15.94 2.07 -1.32
CA ASN A 111 17.33 1.60 -1.40
C ASN A 111 17.43 0.12 -1.80
N MET A 112 16.47 -0.71 -1.40
CA MET A 112 16.42 -2.13 -1.80
C MET A 112 16.02 -2.32 -3.26
N ALA A 113 15.17 -1.44 -3.80
CA ALA A 113 14.63 -1.52 -5.14
C ALA A 113 14.59 -0.13 -5.81
N PRO A 114 15.76 0.44 -6.15
CA PRO A 114 15.88 1.84 -6.57
C PRO A 114 15.27 2.13 -7.96
N GLU A 115 15.05 1.10 -8.77
CA GLU A 115 14.43 1.23 -10.10
C GLU A 115 13.02 0.60 -10.14
N ASN A 116 12.33 0.59 -9.00
CA ASN A 116 10.98 0.03 -8.91
C ASN A 116 9.93 1.14 -8.91
N GLY A 117 9.21 1.29 -10.03
CA GLY A 117 8.19 2.33 -10.21
C GLY A 117 7.04 2.24 -9.19
N SER A 118 6.65 1.04 -8.77
CA SER A 118 5.62 0.88 -7.74
C SER A 118 6.08 1.38 -6.38
N VAL A 119 7.35 1.15 -6.02
CA VAL A 119 7.96 1.69 -4.79
C VAL A 119 7.96 3.21 -4.82
N MET A 120 8.46 3.80 -5.91
CA MET A 120 8.50 5.25 -6.09
C MET A 120 7.09 5.85 -6.05
N ASN A 121 6.13 5.24 -6.73
CA ASN A 121 4.74 5.71 -6.74
C ASN A 121 4.11 5.69 -5.33
N ASN A 122 4.27 4.61 -4.58
CA ASN A 122 3.75 4.52 -3.21
C ASN A 122 4.43 5.54 -2.27
N TYR A 123 5.75 5.70 -2.38
CA TYR A 123 6.47 6.71 -1.60
C TYR A 123 6.04 8.13 -1.96
N GLY A 124 5.84 8.41 -3.26
CA GLY A 124 5.28 9.68 -3.73
C GLY A 124 3.89 9.97 -3.15
N ALA A 125 3.00 8.98 -3.12
CA ALA A 125 1.68 9.11 -2.52
C ALA A 125 1.74 9.39 -1.00
N PHE A 126 2.65 8.74 -0.29
CA PHE A 126 2.93 9.01 1.11
C PHE A 126 3.42 10.44 1.34
N LEU A 127 4.44 10.89 0.61
CA LEU A 127 4.97 12.25 0.70
C LEU A 127 3.89 13.31 0.40
N CYS A 128 3.05 13.05 -0.60
CA CYS A 128 1.90 13.90 -0.92
C CYS A 128 0.92 14.02 0.25
N SER A 129 0.62 12.91 0.93
CA SER A 129 -0.28 12.91 2.10
C SER A 129 0.25 13.75 3.27
N LEU A 130 1.57 13.95 3.31
CA LEU A 130 2.24 14.83 4.29
C LEU A 130 2.37 16.30 3.82
N GLY A 131 1.83 16.64 2.63
CA GLY A 131 1.99 17.97 2.04
C GLY A 131 3.38 18.23 1.46
N GLN A 132 4.23 17.21 1.35
CA GLN A 132 5.58 17.32 0.79
C GLN A 132 5.54 17.23 -0.76
N TYR A 133 4.79 18.14 -1.38
CA TYR A 133 4.40 18.07 -2.80
C TYR A 133 5.60 18.00 -3.76
N VAL A 134 6.66 18.77 -3.51
CA VAL A 134 7.86 18.77 -4.38
C VAL A 134 8.59 17.41 -4.31
N ALA A 135 8.71 16.82 -3.13
CA ALA A 135 9.33 15.51 -2.97
C ALA A 135 8.46 14.41 -3.58
N ALA A 136 7.14 14.48 -3.38
CA ALA A 136 6.18 13.57 -4.01
C ALA A 136 6.29 13.58 -5.53
N GLN A 137 6.35 14.77 -6.14
CA GLN A 137 6.46 14.94 -7.59
C GLN A 137 7.74 14.30 -8.15
N ARG A 138 8.86 14.41 -7.44
CA ARG A 138 10.10 13.75 -7.88
C ARG A 138 9.92 12.25 -7.96
N GLN A 139 9.26 11.64 -6.98
CA GLN A 139 9.02 10.20 -6.96
C GLN A 139 8.06 9.77 -8.07
N PHE A 140 6.95 10.47 -8.26
CA PHE A 140 5.99 10.16 -9.33
C PHE A 140 6.63 10.32 -10.72
N SER A 141 7.39 11.39 -10.93
CA SER A 141 8.08 11.62 -12.21
C SER A 141 9.11 10.55 -12.50
N ALA A 142 9.89 10.15 -11.49
CA ALA A 142 10.85 9.06 -11.63
C ALA A 142 10.14 7.75 -11.99
N ALA A 143 9.03 7.40 -11.30
CA ALA A 143 8.25 6.22 -11.62
C ALA A 143 7.72 6.24 -13.06
N ALA A 144 7.14 7.35 -13.49
CA ALA A 144 6.53 7.47 -14.82
C ALA A 144 7.56 7.47 -15.98
N GLN A 145 8.83 7.67 -15.70
CA GLN A 145 9.92 7.65 -16.69
C GLN A 145 10.59 6.28 -16.83
N LEU A 146 10.31 5.33 -15.95
CA LEU A 146 10.88 3.99 -16.05
C LEU A 146 10.30 3.25 -17.27
N PRO A 147 11.14 2.70 -18.15
CA PRO A 147 10.70 2.11 -19.41
C PRO A 147 9.79 0.89 -19.24
N ASP A 148 10.00 0.12 -18.18
CA ASP A 148 9.29 -1.14 -17.91
C ASP A 148 8.16 -0.98 -16.87
N TYR A 149 7.82 0.25 -16.48
CA TYR A 149 6.78 0.48 -15.51
C TYR A 149 5.39 0.44 -16.14
N SER A 150 4.69 -0.67 -15.96
CA SER A 150 3.35 -0.89 -16.55
C SER A 150 2.24 0.00 -15.96
N GLN A 151 2.47 0.62 -14.80
CA GLN A 151 1.48 1.43 -14.08
C GLN A 151 1.74 2.94 -14.21
N VAL A 152 2.20 3.39 -15.38
CA VAL A 152 2.44 4.82 -15.64
C VAL A 152 1.19 5.66 -15.42
N ALA A 153 0.01 5.15 -15.80
CA ALA A 153 -1.26 5.81 -15.59
C ALA A 153 -1.55 6.06 -14.10
N ASP A 154 -1.21 5.10 -13.23
CA ASP A 154 -1.40 5.23 -11.78
C ASP A 154 -0.47 6.30 -11.19
N ALA A 155 0.79 6.35 -11.62
CA ALA A 155 1.72 7.39 -11.17
C ALA A 155 1.28 8.79 -11.61
N LEU A 156 0.82 8.94 -12.85
CA LEU A 156 0.30 10.20 -13.36
C LEU A 156 -0.98 10.63 -12.65
N GLU A 157 -1.89 9.70 -12.38
CA GLU A 157 -3.11 9.95 -11.63
C GLU A 157 -2.83 10.40 -10.21
N ASN A 158 -1.96 9.68 -9.48
CA ASN A 158 -1.56 10.03 -8.13
C ASN A 158 -0.86 11.39 -8.08
N ALA A 159 0.03 11.67 -9.05
CA ALA A 159 0.65 12.97 -9.19
C ALA A 159 -0.41 14.07 -9.45
N GLY A 160 -1.35 13.82 -10.33
CA GLY A 160 -2.45 14.74 -10.66
C GLY A 160 -3.31 15.06 -9.45
N TYR A 161 -3.72 14.07 -8.69
CA TYR A 161 -4.46 14.30 -7.43
C TYR A 161 -3.61 14.97 -6.37
N CYS A 162 -2.30 14.71 -6.34
CA CYS A 162 -1.41 15.42 -5.44
C CYS A 162 -1.39 16.93 -5.71
N PHE A 163 -1.25 17.34 -6.96
CA PHE A 163 -1.33 18.74 -7.36
C PHE A 163 -2.74 19.33 -7.18
N PHE A 164 -3.78 18.54 -7.44
CA PHE A 164 -5.16 18.93 -7.18
C PHE A 164 -5.36 19.29 -5.69
N ASN A 165 -4.87 18.47 -4.78
CA ASN A 165 -4.93 18.71 -3.34
C ASN A 165 -4.05 19.90 -2.91
N ALA A 166 -2.96 20.16 -3.63
CA ALA A 166 -2.10 21.34 -3.42
C ALA A 166 -2.69 22.64 -3.98
N GLY A 167 -3.85 22.59 -4.65
CA GLY A 167 -4.48 23.74 -5.29
C GLY A 167 -3.82 24.17 -6.63
N GLN A 168 -2.95 23.33 -7.19
CA GLN A 168 -2.22 23.58 -8.43
C GLN A 168 -3.03 23.04 -9.63
N ALA A 169 -4.07 23.79 -10.03
CA ALA A 169 -5.09 23.34 -10.97
C ALA A 169 -4.55 22.95 -12.35
N GLU A 170 -3.59 23.72 -12.91
CA GLU A 170 -3.05 23.45 -14.25
C GLU A 170 -2.21 22.17 -14.29
N ASP A 171 -1.36 21.97 -13.29
CA ASP A 171 -0.56 20.76 -13.17
C ASP A 171 -1.46 19.53 -12.98
N ALA A 172 -2.50 19.67 -12.14
CA ALA A 172 -3.51 18.63 -11.94
C ALA A 172 -4.21 18.25 -13.25
N ARG A 173 -4.68 19.25 -14.04
CA ARG A 173 -5.30 19.00 -15.34
C ARG A 173 -4.37 18.27 -16.29
N ASN A 174 -3.13 18.73 -16.42
CA ASN A 174 -2.15 18.11 -17.32
C ASN A 174 -1.93 16.64 -16.98
N LEU A 175 -1.66 16.34 -15.70
CA LEU A 175 -1.32 15.01 -15.26
C LEU A 175 -2.50 14.05 -15.31
N LEU A 176 -3.69 14.46 -14.85
CA LEU A 176 -4.90 13.65 -14.92
C LEU A 176 -5.32 13.39 -16.39
N SER A 177 -5.22 14.38 -17.29
CA SER A 177 -5.48 14.16 -18.72
C SER A 177 -4.49 13.17 -19.33
N ARG A 178 -3.22 13.23 -18.94
CA ARG A 178 -2.22 12.24 -19.37
C ARG A 178 -2.54 10.86 -18.83
N ALA A 179 -2.93 10.74 -17.56
CA ALA A 179 -3.35 9.46 -16.97
C ALA A 179 -4.50 8.82 -17.78
N LEU A 180 -5.52 9.62 -18.15
CA LEU A 180 -6.65 9.14 -18.96
C LEU A 180 -6.25 8.77 -20.40
N LYS A 181 -5.19 9.36 -20.97
CA LYS A 181 -4.65 8.93 -22.27
C LYS A 181 -3.97 7.58 -22.21
N TYR A 182 -3.30 7.27 -21.07
CA TYR A 182 -2.68 5.96 -20.85
C TYR A 182 -3.71 4.89 -20.47
N ASP A 183 -4.70 5.27 -19.65
CA ASP A 183 -5.75 4.36 -19.20
C ASP A 183 -7.12 5.08 -19.15
N PRO A 184 -7.91 5.00 -20.22
CA PRO A 184 -9.24 5.60 -20.28
C PRO A 184 -10.23 5.06 -19.24
N THR A 185 -9.99 3.85 -18.69
CA THR A 185 -10.90 3.24 -17.71
C THR A 185 -10.96 4.01 -16.39
N LYS A 186 -9.94 4.82 -16.09
CA LYS A 186 -9.90 5.72 -14.93
C LYS A 186 -10.92 6.87 -14.98
N GLY A 187 -11.52 7.10 -16.14
CA GLY A 187 -12.52 8.15 -16.32
C GLY A 187 -13.74 8.03 -15.43
N SER A 188 -14.21 6.81 -15.16
CA SER A 188 -15.35 6.57 -14.25
C SER A 188 -15.03 6.97 -12.81
N ALA A 189 -13.82 6.65 -12.33
CA ALA A 189 -13.36 7.03 -10.98
C ALA A 189 -13.20 8.56 -10.88
N LEU A 190 -12.66 9.20 -11.92
CA LEU A 190 -12.53 10.66 -11.99
C LEU A 190 -13.91 11.36 -11.88
N LEU A 191 -14.93 10.88 -12.62
CA LEU A 191 -16.28 11.43 -12.54
C LEU A 191 -16.94 11.16 -11.17
N ALA A 192 -16.68 10.00 -10.57
CA ALA A 192 -17.17 9.72 -9.21
C ALA A 192 -16.59 10.72 -8.19
N GLU A 193 -15.29 11.04 -8.28
CA GLU A 193 -14.67 12.05 -7.42
C GLU A 193 -15.21 13.46 -7.73
N ALA A 194 -15.43 13.80 -9.02
CA ALA A 194 -16.08 15.06 -9.40
C ALA A 194 -17.49 15.19 -8.78
N ASN A 195 -18.30 14.14 -8.84
CA ASN A 195 -19.63 14.11 -8.23
C ASN A 195 -19.58 14.26 -6.70
N LYS A 196 -18.60 13.64 -6.04
CA LYS A 196 -18.38 13.77 -4.60
C LYS A 196 -18.04 15.22 -4.21
N HIS A 197 -17.16 15.87 -4.96
CA HIS A 197 -16.84 17.29 -4.77
C HIS A 197 -18.06 18.18 -5.01
N PHE A 198 -18.84 17.91 -6.07
CA PHE A 198 -20.07 18.64 -6.33
C PHE A 198 -21.08 18.50 -5.17
N ALA A 199 -21.31 17.29 -4.67
CA ALA A 199 -22.22 17.03 -3.55
C ALA A 199 -21.75 17.70 -2.24
N ALA A 200 -20.44 17.93 -2.09
CA ALA A 200 -19.85 18.64 -0.97
C ALA A 200 -19.83 20.18 -1.17
N GLY A 201 -20.42 20.73 -2.25
CA GLY A 201 -20.41 22.14 -2.58
C GLY A 201 -19.07 22.69 -3.05
N LYS A 202 -18.09 21.82 -3.30
CA LYS A 202 -16.75 22.16 -3.79
C LYS A 202 -16.76 22.28 -5.32
N ASN A 203 -17.51 23.28 -5.81
CA ASN A 203 -17.88 23.38 -7.23
C ASN A 203 -16.67 23.60 -8.15
N GLU A 204 -15.65 24.35 -7.74
CA GLU A 204 -14.45 24.58 -8.55
C GLU A 204 -13.65 23.28 -8.75
N GLN A 205 -13.48 22.52 -7.67
CA GLN A 205 -12.83 21.21 -7.72
C GLN A 205 -13.61 20.23 -8.61
N ALA A 206 -14.93 20.19 -8.46
CA ALA A 206 -15.78 19.35 -9.30
C ALA A 206 -15.71 19.72 -10.79
N ARG A 207 -15.69 21.03 -11.10
CA ARG A 207 -15.54 21.52 -12.49
C ARG A 207 -14.18 21.14 -13.07
N LEU A 208 -13.09 21.29 -12.32
CA LEU A 208 -11.76 20.91 -12.79
C LEU A 208 -11.72 19.43 -13.23
N LEU A 209 -12.25 18.53 -12.41
CA LEU A 209 -12.26 17.10 -12.73
C LEU A 209 -13.19 16.78 -13.92
N LEU A 210 -14.35 17.44 -14.00
CA LEU A 210 -15.25 17.32 -15.15
C LEU A 210 -14.59 17.81 -16.45
N ASP A 211 -13.90 18.96 -16.41
CA ASP A 211 -13.16 19.51 -17.55
C ASP A 211 -12.07 18.54 -18.04
N VAL A 212 -11.30 17.95 -17.11
CA VAL A 212 -10.31 16.91 -17.45
C VAL A 212 -10.96 15.74 -18.19
N TYR A 213 -12.10 15.25 -17.68
CA TYR A 213 -12.83 14.18 -18.34
C TYR A 213 -13.25 14.57 -19.76
N GLN A 214 -13.89 15.72 -19.92
CA GLN A 214 -14.45 16.20 -21.19
C GLN A 214 -13.40 16.44 -22.28
N HIS A 215 -12.19 16.88 -21.90
CA HIS A 215 -11.09 17.09 -22.82
C HIS A 215 -10.35 15.79 -23.20
N SER A 216 -10.56 14.73 -22.44
CA SER A 216 -9.80 13.49 -22.59
C SER A 216 -10.63 12.32 -23.13
N LEU A 217 -11.93 12.30 -22.85
CA LEU A 217 -12.82 11.16 -23.12
C LEU A 217 -14.14 11.59 -23.75
N PRO A 218 -14.81 10.69 -24.49
CA PRO A 218 -16.16 10.91 -24.99
C PRO A 218 -17.16 11.18 -23.87
N ALA A 219 -18.24 11.88 -24.19
CA ALA A 219 -19.32 12.11 -23.25
C ALA A 219 -19.93 10.78 -22.77
N SER A 220 -20.18 10.68 -21.47
CA SER A 220 -20.93 9.60 -20.85
C SER A 220 -22.23 10.13 -20.21
N ALA A 221 -23.14 9.24 -19.84
CA ALA A 221 -24.34 9.65 -19.13
C ALA A 221 -24.03 10.41 -17.84
N GLU A 222 -22.99 9.95 -17.09
CA GLU A 222 -22.51 10.58 -15.86
C GLU A 222 -21.95 11.99 -16.11
N SER A 223 -21.13 12.16 -17.16
CA SER A 223 -20.52 13.45 -17.46
C SER A 223 -21.57 14.48 -17.92
N LEU A 224 -22.54 14.05 -18.75
CA LEU A 224 -23.67 14.90 -19.15
C LEU A 224 -24.56 15.27 -17.96
N TRP A 225 -24.81 14.31 -17.08
CA TRP A 225 -25.59 14.56 -15.86
C TRP A 225 -24.93 15.59 -14.96
N LEU A 226 -23.63 15.51 -14.75
CA LEU A 226 -22.93 16.49 -13.95
C LEU A 226 -22.95 17.90 -14.61
N GLN A 227 -22.88 17.98 -15.96
CA GLN A 227 -23.08 19.25 -16.68
C GLN A 227 -24.48 19.82 -16.48
N ILE A 228 -25.52 18.98 -16.54
CA ILE A 228 -26.91 19.38 -16.29
C ILE A 228 -27.05 19.96 -14.88
N ARG A 229 -26.47 19.29 -13.89
CA ARG A 229 -26.49 19.76 -12.49
C ARG A 229 -25.78 21.09 -12.32
N PHE A 230 -24.66 21.30 -12.99
CA PHE A 230 -23.98 22.60 -12.99
C PHE A 230 -24.78 23.69 -13.68
N ALA A 231 -25.46 23.38 -14.79
CA ALA A 231 -26.32 24.32 -15.48
C ALA A 231 -27.54 24.70 -14.63
N ALA A 232 -28.15 23.72 -13.96
CA ALA A 232 -29.26 23.95 -13.04
C ALA A 232 -28.82 24.82 -11.85
N LEU A 233 -27.68 24.54 -11.23
CA LEU A 233 -27.12 25.33 -10.14
C LEU A 233 -26.85 26.79 -10.53
N ALA A 234 -26.47 27.02 -11.82
CA ALA A 234 -26.20 28.37 -12.36
C ALA A 234 -27.44 29.06 -12.90
N GLY A 235 -28.61 28.41 -12.95
CA GLY A 235 -29.83 28.95 -13.57
C GLY A 235 -29.77 29.06 -15.11
N HIS A 236 -28.88 28.28 -15.74
CA HIS A 236 -28.68 28.27 -17.18
C HIS A 236 -29.60 27.22 -17.85
N ASP A 237 -30.89 27.53 -17.98
CA ASP A 237 -31.89 26.60 -18.50
C ASP A 237 -31.60 26.13 -19.93
N GLY A 238 -31.09 27.01 -20.81
CA GLY A 238 -30.73 26.64 -22.17
C GLY A 238 -29.61 25.57 -22.23
N ASP A 239 -28.62 25.65 -21.37
CA ASP A 239 -27.56 24.64 -21.27
C ASP A 239 -28.08 23.31 -20.66
N LYS A 240 -28.92 23.42 -19.64
CA LYS A 240 -29.61 22.28 -19.03
C LYS A 240 -30.38 21.48 -20.07
N GLU A 241 -31.21 22.16 -20.87
CA GLU A 241 -31.99 21.53 -21.95
C GLU A 241 -31.08 20.94 -23.03
N ARG A 242 -30.04 21.66 -23.44
CA ARG A 242 -29.08 21.19 -24.44
C ARG A 242 -28.42 19.89 -24.04
N TYR A 243 -27.91 19.80 -22.81
CA TYR A 243 -27.29 18.56 -22.27
C TYR A 243 -28.34 17.47 -22.06
N GLY A 244 -29.54 17.81 -21.61
CA GLY A 244 -30.67 16.88 -21.48
C GLY A 244 -31.08 16.26 -22.83
N ASN A 245 -31.09 17.04 -23.90
CA ASN A 245 -31.35 16.54 -25.26
C ASN A 245 -30.25 15.61 -25.77
N VAL A 246 -28.98 15.86 -25.44
CA VAL A 246 -27.87 14.93 -25.75
C VAL A 246 -28.04 13.65 -24.96
N LEU A 247 -28.37 13.75 -23.68
CA LEU A 247 -28.58 12.61 -22.79
C LEU A 247 -29.72 11.72 -23.29
N ALA A 248 -30.85 12.33 -23.70
CA ALA A 248 -31.99 11.64 -24.27
C ALA A 248 -31.66 10.84 -25.54
N ARG A 249 -30.85 11.43 -26.44
CA ARG A 249 -30.48 10.81 -27.72
C ARG A 249 -29.43 9.71 -27.56
N SER A 250 -28.41 9.96 -26.72
CA SER A 250 -27.25 9.07 -26.63
C SER A 250 -27.37 8.01 -25.53
N PHE A 251 -28.13 8.29 -24.47
CA PHE A 251 -28.25 7.45 -23.28
C PHE A 251 -29.70 7.35 -22.77
N PRO A 252 -30.70 7.01 -23.63
CA PRO A 252 -32.13 7.07 -23.28
C PRO A 252 -32.55 6.09 -22.17
N GLN A 253 -31.74 5.05 -21.92
CA GLN A 253 -32.00 4.06 -20.89
C GLN A 253 -31.20 4.30 -19.59
N SER A 254 -30.46 5.41 -19.51
CA SER A 254 -29.64 5.69 -18.33
C SER A 254 -30.49 6.19 -17.16
N LYS A 255 -30.02 5.90 -15.95
CA LYS A 255 -30.60 6.49 -14.73
C LYS A 255 -30.53 8.00 -14.74
N GLN A 256 -29.48 8.56 -15.32
CA GLN A 256 -29.26 9.99 -15.44
C GLN A 256 -30.35 10.66 -16.29
N TYR A 257 -30.81 10.00 -17.35
CA TYR A 257 -31.92 10.51 -18.14
C TYR A 257 -33.25 10.45 -17.37
N GLN A 258 -33.47 9.39 -16.59
CA GLN A 258 -34.63 9.31 -15.70
C GLN A 258 -34.67 10.42 -14.65
N HIS A 259 -33.50 10.71 -14.01
CA HIS A 259 -33.34 11.85 -13.09
C HIS A 259 -33.61 13.20 -13.79
N PHE A 260 -33.13 13.34 -15.03
CA PHE A 260 -33.40 14.55 -15.82
C PHE A 260 -34.91 14.77 -16.07
N LEU A 261 -35.64 13.72 -16.47
CA LEU A 261 -37.09 13.78 -16.68
C LEU A 261 -37.86 14.07 -15.38
N ALA A 262 -37.37 13.59 -14.26
CA ALA A 262 -37.94 13.85 -12.93
C ALA A 262 -37.58 15.21 -12.34
N ASN A 263 -36.71 16.01 -13.01
CA ASN A 263 -36.16 17.29 -12.50
C ASN A 263 -35.40 17.14 -11.16
N GLU A 264 -34.67 16.04 -10.95
CA GLU A 264 -33.92 15.71 -9.74
C GLU A 264 -32.46 16.19 -9.85
N TYR A 265 -32.22 17.50 -9.97
CA TYR A 265 -30.89 18.07 -10.21
C TYR A 265 -30.01 18.21 -8.95
#